data_06a58d7b1f406e434049e608d6436be4
#
_entry.id   06a58d7b1f406e434049e608d6436be4
#
_cell.length_a   1.000
_cell.length_b   1.000
_cell.length_c   1.000
_cell.angle_alpha   90.00
_cell.angle_beta   90.00
_cell.angle_gamma   90.00
#
_symmetry.space_group_name_H-M   'P 1'
#
loop_
_entity.id
_entity.type
_entity.pdbx_description
1 polymer ?
#
loop_
_entity_poly.entity_id
_entity_poly.type
_entity_poly.pdbx_seq_one_letter_code
_entity_poly.pdbx_strand_id
1 'polypeptide(L)'
;MMTGDWKFDEKHNCWCLEDILYTEKAACPRFQQLSVFVPAPYMSAPGVIDSEGRAGKYTASTVPVVFENNSAGYMEMPHTWLGGPRCYAEQYLERGFVYVSCSYVREGGFLYGGCGCRGRESRDAEGTLCGKSPAALVDLKTAIRFLRHHRAELPGDWDRLISAGWSAGGAMSTLLAVTGDNAVFDEYLAANGAYMDESDAVFAAQIYCPIIDLQHADLAYEWFFRADKTCEDSPAGPAETMTPFKEALSGELSRRYVDYFNALGLSHPDTGEALRLGEDGRSGSAYELLMRALEDSATDFLRRLKAGELELKCSVDDYLDGRYTELAPAPPPPLPPDAPPLPNLGTLVLRDSPFPFVEPPMLPVCGNNKRAWLSWDGERAHITGLDDYVLNHRRRMKPCPSFDKLGADSGENQEFGSPEQDFMHFSEELAKAVNALAGEWPADCAGLTERFRLDLSDPELDNRVRLIDPYTFIGSTGSRQAAHYRIRVGARDADTASIIGLTLAVSLQNAGLDTDYALVWDIPHAEADYPGEVCDWIESIC
;
A
#
# COMPACT_ATOMS: atom_id res chain seq x y z
N MET A 1 10.07 -31.77 3.20
CA MET A 1 9.91 -31.57 1.73
C MET A 1 8.64 -30.78 1.54
N MET A 2 8.72 -29.71 0.76
CA MET A 2 7.53 -28.97 0.34
C MET A 2 6.56 -29.92 -0.35
N THR A 3 5.29 -29.93 0.06
CA THR A 3 4.26 -30.74 -0.58
C THR A 3 3.58 -29.91 -1.65
N GLY A 4 3.66 -30.34 -2.88
CA GLY A 4 3.00 -29.73 -4.04
C GLY A 4 3.53 -30.31 -5.35
N ASP A 5 2.73 -30.23 -6.38
CA ASP A 5 3.11 -30.69 -7.71
C ASP A 5 3.55 -29.50 -8.57
N TRP A 6 4.81 -29.49 -8.96
CA TRP A 6 5.33 -28.52 -9.92
C TRP A 6 4.66 -28.67 -11.28
N LYS A 7 4.14 -27.57 -11.81
CA LYS A 7 3.55 -27.47 -13.15
C LYS A 7 4.39 -26.52 -13.99
N PHE A 8 4.45 -26.79 -15.29
CA PHE A 8 5.12 -25.88 -16.22
C PHE A 8 4.09 -25.01 -16.93
N ASP A 9 4.25 -23.70 -16.86
CA ASP A 9 3.46 -22.73 -17.60
C ASP A 9 4.20 -22.33 -18.89
N GLU A 10 3.70 -22.80 -20.03
CA GLU A 10 4.31 -22.54 -21.34
C GLU A 10 4.23 -21.06 -21.74
N LYS A 11 3.16 -20.37 -21.35
CA LYS A 11 2.94 -18.96 -21.71
C LYS A 11 3.98 -18.05 -21.06
N HIS A 12 4.26 -18.26 -19.78
CA HIS A 12 5.19 -17.45 -19.01
C HIS A 12 6.58 -18.07 -18.91
N ASN A 13 6.80 -19.24 -19.53
CA ASN A 13 8.06 -19.97 -19.52
C ASN A 13 8.62 -20.14 -18.09
N CYS A 14 7.79 -20.63 -17.18
CA CYS A 14 8.17 -20.81 -15.79
C CYS A 14 7.58 -22.10 -15.17
N TRP A 15 8.21 -22.54 -14.10
CA TRP A 15 7.70 -23.58 -13.22
C TRP A 15 6.86 -22.96 -12.12
N CYS A 16 5.70 -23.53 -11.85
CA CYS A 16 4.75 -23.06 -10.85
C CYS A 16 4.56 -24.11 -9.75
N LEU A 17 4.69 -23.69 -8.52
CA LEU A 17 4.32 -24.45 -7.33
C LEU A 17 3.27 -23.66 -6.57
N GLU A 18 2.02 -24.12 -6.60
CA GLU A 18 0.86 -23.35 -6.15
C GLU A 18 0.19 -23.98 -4.93
N ASP A 19 -0.67 -23.21 -4.24
CA ASP A 19 -1.51 -23.64 -3.12
C ASP A 19 -0.72 -24.19 -1.92
N ILE A 20 0.45 -23.59 -1.63
CA ILE A 20 1.32 -24.07 -0.57
C ILE A 20 0.88 -23.48 0.77
N LEU A 21 0.40 -24.32 1.66
CA LEU A 21 0.13 -23.93 3.04
C LEU A 21 1.47 -23.74 3.78
N TYR A 22 1.76 -22.53 4.22
CA TYR A 22 3.06 -22.19 4.84
C TYR A 22 3.09 -22.42 6.37
N THR A 23 2.00 -22.87 6.96
CA THR A 23 1.93 -23.24 8.38
C THR A 23 0.93 -24.37 8.64
N GLU A 24 1.31 -25.31 9.49
CA GLU A 24 0.41 -26.38 9.95
C GLU A 24 -0.65 -25.86 10.95
N LYS A 25 -0.46 -24.66 11.51
CA LYS A 25 -1.37 -24.02 12.47
C LYS A 25 -2.26 -22.94 11.81
N ALA A 26 -2.52 -23.06 10.52
CA ALA A 26 -3.34 -22.10 9.82
C ALA A 26 -4.74 -21.97 10.44
N ALA A 27 -5.07 -20.79 10.95
CA ALA A 27 -6.42 -20.48 11.43
C ALA A 27 -7.41 -20.35 10.27
N CYS A 28 -6.92 -19.86 9.12
CA CYS A 28 -7.68 -19.71 7.88
C CYS A 28 -6.92 -20.34 6.70
N PRO A 29 -6.90 -21.69 6.56
CA PRO A 29 -6.10 -22.37 5.55
C PRO A 29 -6.31 -21.86 4.13
N ARG A 30 -7.50 -21.34 3.84
CA ARG A 30 -7.84 -20.77 2.52
C ARG A 30 -7.01 -19.52 2.18
N PHE A 31 -6.63 -18.73 3.17
CA PHE A 31 -5.91 -17.48 2.95
C PHE A 31 -4.42 -17.59 3.29
N GLN A 32 -4.03 -18.53 4.15
CA GLN A 32 -2.65 -18.70 4.61
C GLN A 32 -1.85 -19.61 3.67
N GLN A 33 -1.83 -19.26 2.39
CA GLN A 33 -1.16 -20.01 1.32
C GLN A 33 -0.29 -19.08 0.48
N LEU A 34 0.67 -19.65 -0.24
CA LEU A 34 1.51 -18.96 -1.19
C LEU A 34 1.74 -19.77 -2.45
N SER A 35 2.22 -19.12 -3.50
CA SER A 35 2.66 -19.74 -4.74
C SER A 35 4.05 -19.26 -5.11
N VAL A 36 4.87 -20.15 -5.67
CA VAL A 36 6.24 -19.86 -6.11
C VAL A 36 6.33 -20.08 -7.62
N PHE A 37 6.85 -19.07 -8.32
CA PHE A 37 7.05 -19.09 -9.76
C PHE A 37 8.53 -18.93 -10.07
N VAL A 38 9.08 -19.91 -10.77
CA VAL A 38 10.50 -20.03 -11.04
C VAL A 38 10.74 -19.99 -12.55
N PRO A 39 11.51 -19.03 -13.08
CA PRO A 39 11.90 -19.04 -14.50
C PRO A 39 12.46 -20.37 -14.95
N ALA A 40 12.02 -20.85 -16.13
CA ALA A 40 12.35 -22.17 -16.66
C ALA A 40 13.84 -22.54 -16.59
N PRO A 41 14.81 -21.63 -16.88
CA PRO A 41 16.23 -22.02 -16.88
C PRO A 41 16.78 -22.52 -15.55
N TYR A 42 16.13 -22.22 -14.42
CA TYR A 42 16.64 -22.61 -13.10
C TYR A 42 16.24 -24.01 -12.65
N MET A 43 15.41 -24.72 -13.46
CA MET A 43 14.96 -26.07 -13.14
C MET A 43 14.99 -26.96 -14.38
N SER A 44 15.65 -28.10 -14.30
CA SER A 44 15.78 -29.08 -15.40
C SER A 44 14.59 -30.04 -15.48
N ALA A 45 13.82 -30.18 -14.40
CA ALA A 45 12.60 -30.99 -14.28
C ALA A 45 11.79 -30.51 -13.06
N PRO A 46 10.53 -30.94 -12.87
CA PRO A 46 9.72 -30.63 -11.69
C PRO A 46 10.48 -30.86 -10.38
N GLY A 47 10.75 -29.78 -9.63
CA GLY A 47 11.47 -29.83 -8.34
C GLY A 47 12.98 -30.11 -8.44
N VAL A 48 13.58 -30.13 -9.64
CA VAL A 48 15.01 -30.39 -9.83
C VAL A 48 15.73 -29.10 -10.23
N ILE A 49 16.45 -28.51 -9.29
CA ILE A 49 17.22 -27.28 -9.52
C ILE A 49 18.36 -27.55 -10.51
N ASP A 50 18.47 -26.72 -11.53
CA ASP A 50 19.60 -26.71 -12.47
C ASP A 50 20.66 -25.69 -12.01
N SER A 51 21.77 -26.17 -11.47
CA SER A 51 22.86 -25.32 -10.99
C SER A 51 23.59 -24.56 -12.11
N GLU A 52 23.51 -25.04 -13.35
CA GLU A 52 24.13 -24.42 -14.53
C GLU A 52 23.15 -23.50 -15.29
N GLY A 53 21.86 -23.61 -14.98
CA GLY A 53 20.81 -22.81 -15.60
C GLY A 53 20.96 -21.33 -15.31
N ARG A 54 20.70 -20.49 -16.34
CA ARG A 54 20.86 -19.03 -16.26
C ARG A 54 19.70 -18.31 -16.92
N ALA A 55 19.28 -17.20 -16.28
CA ALA A 55 18.45 -16.18 -16.90
C ALA A 55 19.15 -14.82 -16.70
N GLY A 56 19.51 -14.17 -17.81
CA GLY A 56 20.33 -12.95 -17.77
C GLY A 56 21.67 -13.18 -17.03
N LYS A 57 21.95 -12.34 -16.03
CA LYS A 57 23.18 -12.43 -15.20
C LYS A 57 23.07 -13.44 -14.04
N TYR A 58 21.89 -14.00 -13.78
CA TYR A 58 21.61 -14.78 -12.59
C TYR A 58 21.68 -16.30 -12.83
N THR A 59 21.99 -17.03 -11.77
CA THR A 59 21.90 -18.49 -11.65
C THR A 59 20.79 -18.84 -10.66
N ALA A 60 20.43 -20.13 -10.57
CA ALA A 60 19.45 -20.61 -9.60
C ALA A 60 19.75 -20.24 -8.13
N SER A 61 21.03 -20.00 -7.78
CA SER A 61 21.46 -19.64 -6.42
C SER A 61 21.73 -18.16 -6.20
N THR A 62 21.73 -17.33 -7.25
CA THR A 62 22.04 -15.90 -7.15
C THR A 62 20.90 -14.98 -7.55
N VAL A 63 19.81 -15.56 -8.06
CA VAL A 63 18.64 -14.80 -8.49
C VAL A 63 17.90 -14.22 -7.31
N PRO A 64 17.58 -12.89 -7.31
CA PRO A 64 16.75 -12.30 -6.27
C PRO A 64 15.33 -12.87 -6.28
N VAL A 65 14.69 -12.85 -5.12
CA VAL A 65 13.32 -13.32 -4.92
C VAL A 65 12.43 -12.13 -4.65
N VAL A 66 11.40 -11.93 -5.48
CA VAL A 66 10.36 -10.92 -5.25
C VAL A 66 9.21 -11.58 -4.50
N PHE A 67 8.95 -11.08 -3.30
CA PHE A 67 7.86 -11.51 -2.43
C PHE A 67 6.77 -10.44 -2.45
N GLU A 68 5.73 -10.67 -3.23
CA GLU A 68 4.64 -9.73 -3.38
C GLU A 68 3.52 -10.01 -2.39
N ASN A 69 3.05 -8.95 -1.73
CA ASN A 69 1.96 -8.97 -0.78
C ASN A 69 1.00 -7.81 -1.07
N ASN A 70 -0.11 -8.07 -1.73
CA ASN A 70 -1.11 -7.05 -2.05
C ASN A 70 -2.35 -7.23 -1.18
N SER A 71 -2.46 -6.41 -0.14
CA SER A 71 -3.56 -6.41 0.83
C SER A 71 -4.44 -5.18 0.63
N ALA A 72 -5.47 -5.27 -0.20
CA ALA A 72 -6.39 -4.15 -0.38
C ALA A 72 -7.17 -3.89 0.91
N GLY A 73 -7.01 -2.70 1.51
CA GLY A 73 -7.74 -2.27 2.71
C GLY A 73 -7.61 -3.22 3.90
N TYR A 74 -6.47 -3.88 4.05
CA TYR A 74 -6.22 -4.89 5.12
C TYR A 74 -7.16 -6.10 5.09
N MET A 75 -7.81 -6.37 3.95
CA MET A 75 -8.68 -7.54 3.80
C MET A 75 -7.88 -8.82 3.56
N GLU A 76 -8.44 -9.93 3.98
CA GLU A 76 -7.99 -11.24 3.53
C GLU A 76 -8.27 -11.42 2.05
N MET A 77 -7.31 -11.98 1.37
CA MET A 77 -7.46 -12.37 -0.03
C MET A 77 -6.73 -13.68 -0.28
N PRO A 78 -7.30 -14.56 -1.12
CA PRO A 78 -6.57 -15.72 -1.59
C PRO A 78 -5.38 -15.28 -2.48
N HIS A 79 -4.36 -16.14 -2.64
CA HIS A 79 -3.21 -15.87 -3.50
C HIS A 79 -3.60 -15.81 -5.01
N THR A 80 -2.84 -15.09 -5.88
CA THR A 80 -3.10 -14.95 -7.32
C THR A 80 -2.39 -16.01 -8.16
N TRP A 81 -2.88 -16.24 -9.41
CA TRP A 81 -2.19 -17.04 -10.42
C TRP A 81 -1.54 -16.17 -11.50
N LEU A 82 -0.65 -16.77 -12.27
CA LEU A 82 -0.05 -16.15 -13.43
C LEU A 82 -1.12 -15.79 -14.49
N GLY A 83 -1.02 -14.56 -15.02
CA GLY A 83 -1.93 -14.06 -16.06
C GLY A 83 -3.28 -13.58 -15.55
N GLY A 84 -3.50 -13.53 -14.23
CA GLY A 84 -4.63 -12.83 -13.64
C GLY A 84 -4.51 -11.32 -13.80
N PRO A 85 -5.61 -10.58 -13.78
CA PRO A 85 -5.56 -9.11 -13.81
C PRO A 85 -4.75 -8.61 -12.59
N ARG A 86 -3.79 -7.72 -12.84
CA ARG A 86 -2.82 -7.21 -11.84
C ARG A 86 -1.88 -8.25 -11.24
N CYS A 87 -1.61 -9.33 -11.97
CA CYS A 87 -0.45 -10.15 -11.70
C CYS A 87 0.78 -9.47 -12.29
N TYR A 88 1.61 -8.91 -11.46
CA TYR A 88 2.86 -8.24 -11.88
C TYR A 88 4.01 -9.23 -12.09
N ALA A 89 3.76 -10.51 -11.89
CA ALA A 89 4.73 -11.59 -12.06
C ALA A 89 5.41 -11.54 -13.43
N GLU A 90 4.68 -11.19 -14.50
CA GLU A 90 5.21 -11.18 -15.87
C GLU A 90 6.48 -10.33 -15.95
N GLN A 91 6.47 -9.10 -15.44
CA GLN A 91 7.64 -8.21 -15.49
C GLN A 91 8.85 -8.76 -14.72
N TYR A 92 8.62 -9.44 -13.60
CA TYR A 92 9.68 -10.03 -12.78
C TYR A 92 10.24 -11.31 -13.41
N LEU A 93 9.35 -12.19 -13.91
CA LEU A 93 9.73 -13.44 -14.57
C LEU A 93 10.47 -13.20 -15.89
N GLU A 94 10.09 -12.17 -16.67
CA GLU A 94 10.79 -11.76 -17.90
C GLU A 94 12.22 -11.28 -17.63
N ARG A 95 12.47 -10.68 -16.45
CA ARG A 95 13.82 -10.31 -15.99
C ARG A 95 14.58 -11.48 -15.37
N GLY A 96 13.92 -12.64 -15.26
CA GLY A 96 14.52 -13.86 -14.72
C GLY A 96 14.49 -13.94 -13.20
N PHE A 97 13.71 -13.11 -12.49
CA PHE A 97 13.58 -13.18 -11.03
C PHE A 97 12.66 -14.33 -10.62
N VAL A 98 12.94 -14.92 -9.45
CA VAL A 98 11.96 -15.80 -8.80
C VAL A 98 10.89 -14.91 -8.18
N TYR A 99 9.64 -15.29 -8.40
CA TYR A 99 8.50 -14.56 -7.90
C TYR A 99 7.68 -15.40 -6.93
N VAL A 100 7.37 -14.84 -5.78
CA VAL A 100 6.49 -15.44 -4.79
C VAL A 100 5.26 -14.55 -4.65
N SER A 101 4.10 -15.11 -4.91
CA SER A 101 2.84 -14.47 -4.65
C SER A 101 2.20 -15.06 -3.41
N CYS A 102 1.89 -14.22 -2.46
CA CYS A 102 1.02 -14.57 -1.36
C CYS A 102 -0.45 -14.28 -1.68
N SER A 103 -0.87 -14.47 -2.95
CA SER A 103 -2.24 -14.16 -3.35
C SER A 103 -2.74 -15.00 -4.53
N TYR A 104 -4.04 -15.36 -4.55
CA TYR A 104 -4.65 -16.26 -5.54
C TYR A 104 -6.09 -15.93 -5.93
N VAL A 105 -6.46 -16.22 -7.21
CA VAL A 105 -7.84 -16.46 -7.65
C VAL A 105 -7.92 -17.59 -8.66
N ARG A 106 -8.90 -18.48 -8.51
CA ARG A 106 -9.18 -19.61 -9.38
C ARG A 106 -9.87 -19.18 -10.68
N GLU A 107 -9.75 -20.01 -11.76
CA GLU A 107 -10.36 -19.81 -13.08
C GLU A 107 -11.72 -19.11 -13.07
N GLY A 108 -11.84 -18.02 -13.80
CA GLY A 108 -13.09 -17.30 -14.07
C GLY A 108 -13.45 -16.15 -13.13
N GLY A 109 -12.65 -15.84 -12.12
CA GLY A 109 -12.91 -14.73 -11.20
C GLY A 109 -11.94 -13.55 -11.36
N PHE A 110 -12.48 -12.34 -11.39
CA PHE A 110 -11.69 -11.12 -11.24
C PHE A 110 -11.45 -10.88 -9.77
N LEU A 111 -10.22 -10.98 -9.31
CA LEU A 111 -9.85 -10.46 -8.00
C LEU A 111 -8.48 -9.82 -8.06
N TYR A 112 -8.29 -8.80 -7.26
CA TYR A 112 -7.05 -8.10 -7.04
C TYR A 112 -6.02 -9.03 -6.42
N GLY A 113 -4.76 -8.75 -6.65
CA GLY A 113 -3.69 -9.42 -5.95
C GLY A 113 -3.99 -9.46 -4.46
N GLY A 114 -4.13 -10.62 -3.87
CA GLY A 114 -4.32 -10.80 -2.45
C GLY A 114 -3.01 -11.05 -1.74
N CYS A 115 -3.04 -11.06 -0.42
CA CYS A 115 -1.83 -11.13 0.39
C CYS A 115 -1.45 -12.54 0.84
N GLY A 116 -2.30 -13.57 0.57
CA GLY A 116 -2.08 -14.92 1.10
C GLY A 116 -1.96 -14.94 2.63
N CYS A 117 -2.64 -14.03 3.30
CA CYS A 117 -2.65 -13.89 4.75
C CYS A 117 -4.07 -13.61 5.26
N ARG A 118 -4.25 -13.76 6.56
CA ARG A 118 -5.48 -13.32 7.22
C ARG A 118 -5.62 -11.81 7.09
N GLY A 119 -6.84 -11.35 6.97
CA GLY A 119 -7.20 -9.94 7.01
C GLY A 119 -8.31 -9.68 8.02
N ARG A 120 -8.72 -8.45 8.13
CA ARG A 120 -9.61 -7.91 9.15
C ARG A 120 -10.95 -8.65 9.34
N GLU A 121 -11.45 -9.36 8.31
CA GLU A 121 -12.71 -10.12 8.34
C GLU A 121 -12.49 -11.63 8.57
N SER A 122 -11.24 -12.09 8.60
CA SER A 122 -10.92 -13.51 8.72
C SER A 122 -11.48 -14.11 9.99
N ARG A 123 -12.10 -15.29 9.83
CA ARG A 123 -12.64 -16.09 10.93
C ARG A 123 -12.05 -17.49 10.88
N ASP A 124 -11.78 -18.02 12.07
CA ASP A 124 -11.37 -19.42 12.21
C ASP A 124 -12.55 -20.39 11.96
N ALA A 125 -12.30 -21.68 12.16
CA ALA A 125 -13.29 -22.73 11.97
C ALA A 125 -14.49 -22.62 12.93
N GLU A 126 -14.29 -22.01 14.09
CA GLU A 126 -15.29 -21.76 15.12
C GLU A 126 -16.07 -20.46 14.86
N GLY A 127 -15.67 -19.65 13.87
CA GLY A 127 -16.29 -18.37 13.49
C GLY A 127 -15.77 -17.18 14.28
N THR A 128 -14.69 -17.34 15.06
CA THR A 128 -14.06 -16.26 15.83
C THR A 128 -13.21 -15.39 14.90
N LEU A 129 -13.28 -14.06 15.08
CA LEU A 129 -12.41 -13.13 14.35
C LEU A 129 -10.95 -13.37 14.72
N CYS A 130 -10.12 -13.70 13.74
CA CYS A 130 -8.72 -14.08 13.94
C CYS A 130 -7.73 -13.31 13.04
N GLY A 131 -8.22 -12.33 12.29
CA GLY A 131 -7.44 -11.57 11.32
C GLY A 131 -7.13 -10.12 11.71
N LYS A 132 -7.51 -9.68 12.92
CA LYS A 132 -7.23 -8.35 13.45
C LYS A 132 -5.72 -8.10 13.55
N SER A 133 -5.30 -6.84 13.51
CA SER A 133 -3.90 -6.45 13.70
C SER A 133 -3.28 -7.19 14.91
N PRO A 134 -2.06 -7.74 14.78
CA PRO A 134 -1.12 -7.72 13.65
C PRO A 134 -1.16 -8.98 12.76
N ALA A 135 -2.29 -9.69 12.65
CA ALA A 135 -2.36 -11.04 12.06
C ALA A 135 -1.80 -11.12 10.63
N ALA A 136 -2.10 -10.13 9.77
CA ALA A 136 -1.60 -10.09 8.40
C ALA A 136 -0.05 -10.06 8.36
N LEU A 137 0.56 -9.18 9.14
CA LEU A 137 2.02 -9.07 9.23
C LEU A 137 2.66 -10.36 9.76
N VAL A 138 2.07 -10.97 10.78
CA VAL A 138 2.54 -12.24 11.37
C VAL A 138 2.47 -13.38 10.34
N ASP A 139 1.42 -13.42 9.53
CA ASP A 139 1.27 -14.42 8.46
C ASP A 139 2.36 -14.25 7.40
N LEU A 140 2.60 -13.02 6.92
CA LEU A 140 3.66 -12.74 5.94
C LEU A 140 5.06 -13.07 6.47
N LYS A 141 5.36 -12.74 7.73
CA LYS A 141 6.60 -13.15 8.41
C LYS A 141 6.72 -14.67 8.51
N THR A 142 5.62 -15.37 8.83
CA THR A 142 5.58 -16.83 8.87
C THR A 142 5.86 -17.42 7.48
N ALA A 143 5.29 -16.86 6.43
CA ALA A 143 5.53 -17.28 5.04
C ALA A 143 7.00 -17.11 4.62
N ILE A 144 7.64 -15.99 4.97
CA ILE A 144 9.07 -15.76 4.70
C ILE A 144 9.93 -16.80 5.44
N ARG A 145 9.66 -17.06 6.72
CA ARG A 145 10.38 -18.09 7.50
C ARG A 145 10.18 -19.49 6.92
N PHE A 146 8.98 -19.82 6.47
CA PHE A 146 8.68 -21.07 5.77
C PHE A 146 9.53 -21.22 4.49
N LEU A 147 9.57 -20.21 3.64
CA LEU A 147 10.35 -20.23 2.41
C LEU A 147 11.84 -20.41 2.68
N ARG A 148 12.40 -19.72 3.68
CA ARG A 148 13.80 -19.89 4.09
C ARG A 148 14.12 -21.26 4.66
N HIS A 149 13.20 -21.86 5.40
CA HIS A 149 13.35 -23.23 5.87
C HIS A 149 13.46 -24.22 4.71
N HIS A 150 12.75 -23.95 3.63
CA HIS A 150 12.74 -24.77 2.41
C HIS A 150 13.71 -24.30 1.31
N ARG A 151 14.62 -23.35 1.60
CA ARG A 151 15.53 -22.75 0.59
C ARG A 151 16.38 -23.74 -0.19
N ALA A 152 16.65 -24.91 0.36
CA ALA A 152 17.39 -25.96 -0.33
C ALA A 152 16.59 -26.69 -1.44
N GLU A 153 15.27 -26.50 -1.44
CA GLU A 153 14.32 -27.10 -2.37
C GLU A 153 13.88 -26.12 -3.47
N LEU A 154 14.26 -24.83 -3.37
CA LEU A 154 13.80 -23.74 -4.21
C LEU A 154 14.99 -22.98 -4.83
N PRO A 155 14.95 -22.67 -6.14
CA PRO A 155 15.85 -21.64 -6.68
C PRO A 155 15.60 -20.28 -6.02
N GLY A 156 16.67 -19.50 -5.87
CA GLY A 156 16.60 -18.15 -5.31
C GLY A 156 17.75 -17.86 -4.36
N ASP A 157 18.17 -16.59 -4.33
CA ASP A 157 18.98 -16.04 -3.26
C ASP A 157 18.06 -15.53 -2.15
N TRP A 158 17.79 -16.37 -1.16
CA TRP A 158 16.85 -16.11 -0.06
C TRP A 158 17.38 -15.06 0.92
N ASP A 159 18.63 -14.63 0.79
CA ASP A 159 19.17 -13.46 1.49
C ASP A 159 18.90 -12.16 0.73
N ARG A 160 18.52 -12.25 -0.56
CA ARG A 160 18.08 -11.14 -1.42
C ARG A 160 16.57 -11.22 -1.70
N LEU A 161 15.78 -11.32 -0.65
CA LEU A 161 14.32 -11.28 -0.72
C LEU A 161 13.84 -9.82 -0.71
N ILE A 162 13.12 -9.43 -1.74
CA ILE A 162 12.54 -8.09 -1.92
C ILE A 162 11.04 -8.18 -1.65
N SER A 163 10.56 -7.51 -0.62
CA SER A 163 9.12 -7.37 -0.40
C SER A 163 8.54 -6.32 -1.34
N ALA A 164 7.39 -6.59 -1.95
CA ALA A 164 6.67 -5.65 -2.80
C ALA A 164 5.20 -5.60 -2.44
N GLY A 165 4.58 -4.41 -2.50
CA GLY A 165 3.16 -4.26 -2.24
C GLY A 165 2.68 -2.82 -2.36
N TRP A 166 1.36 -2.66 -2.51
CA TRP A 166 0.72 -1.36 -2.65
C TRP A 166 -0.46 -1.21 -1.69
N SER A 167 -0.85 0.04 -1.35
CA SER A 167 -1.93 0.33 -0.41
C SER A 167 -1.61 -0.23 0.99
N ALA A 168 -2.50 -0.99 1.61
CA ALA A 168 -2.20 -1.73 2.83
C ALA A 168 -1.09 -2.77 2.62
N GLY A 169 -0.94 -3.34 1.40
CA GLY A 169 0.23 -4.15 1.03
C GLY A 169 1.53 -3.35 1.03
N GLY A 170 1.48 -2.07 0.65
CA GLY A 170 2.61 -1.14 0.80
C GLY A 170 2.95 -0.90 2.27
N ALA A 171 1.95 -0.81 3.15
CA ALA A 171 2.15 -0.78 4.60
C ALA A 171 2.81 -2.08 5.10
N MET A 172 2.33 -3.25 4.66
CA MET A 172 2.91 -4.54 5.02
C MET A 172 4.36 -4.67 4.52
N SER A 173 4.68 -4.24 3.29
CA SER A 173 6.06 -4.23 2.78
C SER A 173 6.96 -3.29 3.59
N THR A 174 6.46 -2.12 3.99
CA THR A 174 7.18 -1.22 4.89
C THR A 174 7.46 -1.90 6.23
N LEU A 175 6.45 -2.50 6.84
CA LEU A 175 6.56 -3.20 8.12
C LEU A 175 7.51 -4.39 8.06
N LEU A 176 7.44 -5.24 7.03
CA LEU A 176 8.40 -6.32 6.83
C LEU A 176 9.83 -5.80 6.79
N ALA A 177 10.05 -4.66 6.12
CA ALA A 177 11.37 -4.05 5.97
C ALA A 177 11.93 -3.43 7.26
N VAL A 178 11.07 -2.92 8.16
CA VAL A 178 11.51 -2.25 9.40
C VAL A 178 11.40 -3.12 10.66
N THR A 179 10.77 -4.30 10.58
CA THR A 179 10.51 -5.17 11.74
C THR A 179 11.19 -6.54 11.65
N GLY A 180 12.15 -6.75 10.73
CA GLY A 180 12.81 -8.04 10.58
C GLY A 180 13.37 -8.55 11.91
N ASP A 181 13.09 -9.79 12.23
CA ASP A 181 13.57 -10.51 13.45
C ASP A 181 13.26 -9.78 14.77
N ASN A 182 12.26 -8.90 14.81
CA ASN A 182 11.93 -8.17 16.03
C ASN A 182 11.16 -9.08 17.00
N ALA A 183 11.73 -9.26 18.21
CA ALA A 183 11.23 -10.17 19.22
C ALA A 183 9.80 -9.85 19.72
N VAL A 184 9.27 -8.65 19.47
CA VAL A 184 7.89 -8.30 19.82
C VAL A 184 6.86 -9.19 19.10
N PHE A 185 7.24 -9.80 17.99
CA PHE A 185 6.39 -10.71 17.22
C PHE A 185 6.58 -12.20 17.58
N ASP A 186 7.53 -12.57 18.43
CA ASP A 186 7.90 -13.98 18.68
C ASP A 186 6.73 -14.83 19.20
N GLU A 187 5.93 -14.31 20.12
CA GLU A 187 4.76 -15.02 20.64
C GLU A 187 3.71 -15.25 19.56
N TYR A 188 3.46 -14.25 18.72
CA TYR A 188 2.53 -14.36 17.60
C TYR A 188 3.03 -15.34 16.53
N LEU A 189 4.31 -15.30 16.21
CA LEU A 189 4.95 -16.21 15.26
C LEU A 189 4.92 -17.66 15.75
N ALA A 190 5.25 -17.90 17.00
CA ALA A 190 5.20 -19.23 17.61
C ALA A 190 3.76 -19.78 17.67
N ALA A 191 2.79 -18.93 17.99
CA ALA A 191 1.37 -19.28 17.97
C ALA A 191 0.91 -19.63 16.54
N ASN A 192 1.40 -18.90 15.54
CA ASN A 192 1.09 -19.12 14.11
C ASN A 192 1.88 -20.30 13.50
N GLY A 193 2.78 -20.94 14.24
CA GLY A 193 3.55 -22.11 13.78
C GLY A 193 4.72 -21.77 12.86
N ALA A 194 5.28 -20.57 12.96
CA ALA A 194 6.46 -20.18 12.21
C ALA A 194 7.71 -21.00 12.61
N TYR A 195 8.64 -21.17 11.67
CA TYR A 195 9.97 -21.71 11.95
C TYR A 195 10.77 -20.67 12.75
N MET A 196 10.90 -20.88 14.06
CA MET A 196 11.49 -19.88 14.97
C MET A 196 13.01 -19.77 14.85
N ASP A 197 13.66 -20.72 14.22
CA ASP A 197 15.09 -20.75 13.90
C ASP A 197 15.44 -20.05 12.57
N GLU A 198 14.44 -19.63 11.80
CA GLU A 198 14.62 -18.89 10.55
C GLU A 198 14.33 -17.40 10.75
N SER A 199 14.93 -16.56 9.90
CA SER A 199 14.72 -15.10 9.90
C SER A 199 13.55 -14.70 9.02
N ASP A 200 12.84 -13.62 9.38
CA ASP A 200 11.85 -12.95 8.51
C ASP A 200 12.32 -11.61 7.95
N ALA A 201 13.57 -11.20 8.20
CA ALA A 201 14.12 -9.96 7.69
C ALA A 201 14.21 -9.97 6.16
N VAL A 202 13.79 -8.89 5.49
CA VAL A 202 13.91 -8.75 4.05
C VAL A 202 15.14 -7.92 3.67
N PHE A 203 15.65 -8.11 2.45
CA PHE A 203 16.80 -7.37 1.92
C PHE A 203 16.42 -5.96 1.49
N ALA A 204 15.27 -5.85 0.79
CA ALA A 204 14.77 -4.59 0.26
C ALA A 204 13.25 -4.56 0.25
N ALA A 205 12.67 -3.37 0.12
CA ALA A 205 11.23 -3.19 -0.03
C ALA A 205 10.88 -2.25 -1.16
N GLN A 206 10.02 -2.71 -2.06
CA GLN A 206 9.28 -1.88 -3.00
C GLN A 206 7.93 -1.53 -2.38
N ILE A 207 7.69 -0.25 -2.18
CA ILE A 207 6.56 0.27 -1.43
C ILE A 207 5.75 1.20 -2.34
N TYR A 208 4.52 0.81 -2.67
CA TYR A 208 3.63 1.63 -3.47
C TYR A 208 2.50 2.20 -2.61
N CYS A 209 2.27 3.50 -2.69
CA CYS A 209 1.13 4.20 -2.09
C CYS A 209 0.76 3.70 -0.67
N PRO A 210 1.71 3.64 0.29
CA PRO A 210 1.50 2.97 1.56
C PRO A 210 0.42 3.66 2.39
N ILE A 211 -0.51 2.88 2.94
CA ILE A 211 -1.50 3.34 3.93
C ILE A 211 -0.95 3.00 5.31
N ILE A 212 -0.28 3.95 5.93
CA ILE A 212 0.42 3.81 7.21
C ILE A 212 0.06 4.94 8.17
N ASP A 213 0.55 4.86 9.39
CA ASP A 213 0.35 5.90 10.43
C ASP A 213 -1.14 6.19 10.64
N LEU A 214 -1.93 5.12 10.78
CA LEU A 214 -3.39 5.19 10.78
C LEU A 214 -3.94 6.06 11.91
N GLN A 215 -3.24 6.19 13.02
CA GLN A 215 -3.62 7.12 14.10
C GLN A 215 -3.64 8.60 13.67
N HIS A 216 -2.77 8.97 12.71
CA HIS A 216 -2.63 10.34 12.23
C HIS A 216 -3.05 10.51 10.76
N ALA A 217 -3.48 9.42 10.11
CA ALA A 217 -3.86 9.43 8.70
C ALA A 217 -5.01 10.42 8.40
N ASP A 218 -5.99 10.54 9.29
CA ASP A 218 -7.06 11.53 9.18
C ASP A 218 -6.53 12.97 9.27
N LEU A 219 -5.55 13.23 10.14
CA LEU A 219 -4.91 14.54 10.23
C LEU A 219 -4.23 14.92 8.92
N ALA A 220 -3.42 14.00 8.37
CA ALA A 220 -2.68 14.19 7.14
C ALA A 220 -3.62 14.38 5.94
N TYR A 221 -4.69 13.58 5.87
CA TYR A 221 -5.67 13.65 4.80
C TYR A 221 -6.42 14.98 4.81
N GLU A 222 -6.92 15.42 5.97
CA GLU A 222 -7.63 16.68 6.11
C GLU A 222 -6.70 17.89 5.91
N TRP A 223 -5.45 17.80 6.30
CA TRP A 223 -4.45 18.83 5.99
C TRP A 223 -4.19 18.94 4.48
N PHE A 224 -4.02 17.80 3.81
CA PHE A 224 -3.70 17.78 2.38
C PHE A 224 -4.89 18.26 1.54
N PHE A 225 -6.09 17.73 1.79
CA PHE A 225 -7.30 17.98 1.02
C PHE A 225 -8.19 19.10 1.57
N ARG A 226 -7.71 19.94 2.50
CA ARG A 226 -8.55 20.95 3.19
C ARG A 226 -9.28 21.92 2.26
N ALA A 227 -8.76 22.19 1.07
CA ALA A 227 -9.39 23.07 0.09
C ALA A 227 -10.63 22.46 -0.56
N ASP A 228 -10.71 21.12 -0.63
CA ASP A 228 -11.81 20.41 -1.25
C ASP A 228 -12.86 19.97 -0.20
N LYS A 229 -14.04 20.58 -0.27
CA LYS A 229 -15.16 20.34 0.66
C LYS A 229 -16.16 19.31 0.11
N THR A 230 -15.86 18.71 -1.04
CA THR A 230 -16.74 17.72 -1.68
C THR A 230 -15.98 16.43 -1.90
N CYS A 231 -16.63 15.33 -1.59
CA CYS A 231 -16.17 13.98 -1.92
C CYS A 231 -17.06 13.45 -3.04
N GLU A 232 -16.48 12.98 -4.12
CA GLU A 232 -17.24 12.34 -5.19
C GLU A 232 -17.62 10.91 -4.77
N ASP A 233 -18.60 10.32 -5.45
CA ASP A 233 -18.97 8.93 -5.21
C ASP A 233 -17.79 8.00 -5.54
N SER A 234 -17.41 7.18 -4.58
CA SER A 234 -16.21 6.35 -4.66
C SER A 234 -16.43 5.01 -3.94
N PRO A 235 -15.55 4.02 -4.15
CA PRO A 235 -15.57 2.80 -3.35
C PRO A 235 -15.48 3.02 -1.84
N ALA A 236 -14.95 4.16 -1.40
CA ALA A 236 -14.84 4.53 0.01
C ALA A 236 -16.13 5.13 0.60
N GLY A 237 -17.11 5.48 -0.23
CA GLY A 237 -18.40 6.01 0.21
C GLY A 237 -19.13 6.80 -0.87
N PRO A 238 -20.41 7.13 -0.64
CA PRO A 238 -21.21 7.92 -1.56
C PRO A 238 -20.71 9.37 -1.66
N ALA A 239 -21.08 10.03 -2.77
CA ALA A 239 -20.81 11.46 -2.94
C ALA A 239 -21.42 12.27 -1.80
N GLU A 240 -20.63 13.14 -1.19
CA GLU A 240 -21.11 14.04 -0.14
C GLU A 240 -20.43 15.41 -0.21
N THR A 241 -21.16 16.42 0.23
CA THR A 241 -20.59 17.73 0.58
C THR A 241 -20.49 17.79 2.10
N MET A 242 -19.40 18.29 2.62
CA MET A 242 -19.20 18.42 4.06
C MET A 242 -20.32 19.24 4.69
N THR A 243 -20.85 18.74 5.80
CA THR A 243 -21.70 19.54 6.69
C THR A 243 -20.84 20.58 7.41
N PRO A 244 -21.43 21.67 7.95
CA PRO A 244 -20.69 22.65 8.74
C PRO A 244 -19.88 22.02 9.89
N PHE A 245 -20.40 20.99 10.55
CA PHE A 245 -19.67 20.23 11.56
C PHE A 245 -18.44 19.52 10.96
N LYS A 246 -18.60 18.82 9.82
CA LYS A 246 -17.48 18.13 9.15
C LYS A 246 -16.42 19.12 8.64
N GLU A 247 -16.84 20.33 8.21
CA GLU A 247 -15.87 21.38 7.86
C GLU A 247 -15.08 21.88 9.08
N ALA A 248 -15.74 22.04 10.23
CA ALA A 248 -15.08 22.40 11.48
C ALA A 248 -14.11 21.28 11.93
N LEU A 249 -14.54 20.02 11.83
CA LEU A 249 -13.71 18.85 12.15
C LEU A 249 -12.49 18.76 11.22
N SER A 250 -12.68 18.91 9.92
CA SER A 250 -11.59 18.96 8.93
C SER A 250 -10.57 20.06 9.25
N GLY A 251 -11.07 21.24 9.65
CA GLY A 251 -10.21 22.35 10.07
C GLY A 251 -9.38 22.02 11.31
N GLU A 252 -10.01 21.41 12.32
CA GLU A 252 -9.32 21.02 13.55
C GLU A 252 -8.29 19.90 13.31
N LEU A 253 -8.62 18.89 12.51
CA LEU A 253 -7.69 17.82 12.13
C LEU A 253 -6.52 18.37 11.33
N SER A 254 -6.77 19.24 10.35
CA SER A 254 -5.73 19.91 9.56
C SER A 254 -4.76 20.71 10.42
N ARG A 255 -5.27 21.45 11.42
CA ARG A 255 -4.44 22.20 12.37
C ARG A 255 -3.57 21.28 13.22
N ARG A 256 -4.15 20.18 13.73
CA ARG A 256 -3.42 19.18 14.53
C ARG A 256 -2.32 18.51 13.74
N TYR A 257 -2.50 18.34 12.43
CA TYR A 257 -1.44 17.78 11.58
C TYR A 257 -0.16 18.61 11.61
N VAL A 258 -0.28 19.95 11.62
CA VAL A 258 0.88 20.85 11.71
C VAL A 258 1.66 20.59 13.00
N ASP A 259 0.95 20.49 14.14
CA ASP A 259 1.57 20.21 15.43
C ASP A 259 2.22 18.82 15.44
N TYR A 260 1.52 17.81 14.94
CA TYR A 260 2.01 16.43 14.83
C TYR A 260 3.27 16.35 13.97
N PHE A 261 3.22 16.85 12.72
CA PHE A 261 4.36 16.83 11.82
C PHE A 261 5.59 17.51 12.44
N ASN A 262 5.38 18.69 13.03
CA ASN A 262 6.45 19.44 13.67
C ASN A 262 7.05 18.73 14.89
N ALA A 263 6.27 17.89 15.57
CA ALA A 263 6.74 17.09 16.71
C ALA A 263 7.58 15.88 16.28
N LEU A 264 7.47 15.39 15.02
CA LEU A 264 8.31 14.31 14.50
C LEU A 264 9.81 14.66 14.49
N GLY A 265 10.14 15.94 14.47
CA GLY A 265 11.54 16.41 14.56
C GLY A 265 12.40 16.03 13.35
N LEU A 266 11.80 15.87 12.18
CA LEU A 266 12.47 15.46 10.96
C LEU A 266 13.43 16.53 10.43
N SER A 267 14.48 16.09 9.74
CA SER A 267 15.47 16.93 9.07
C SER A 267 15.44 16.71 7.56
N HIS A 268 15.69 17.78 6.82
CA HIS A 268 15.82 17.71 5.36
C HIS A 268 16.97 16.76 4.99
N PRO A 269 16.76 15.77 4.13
CA PRO A 269 17.75 14.72 3.86
C PRO A 269 19.07 15.26 3.29
N ASP A 270 19.01 16.30 2.46
CA ASP A 270 20.21 16.84 1.80
C ASP A 270 20.92 17.92 2.65
N THR A 271 20.19 18.74 3.38
CA THR A 271 20.76 19.90 4.10
C THR A 271 20.93 19.68 5.59
N GLY A 272 20.22 18.71 6.16
CA GLY A 272 20.18 18.48 7.62
C GLY A 272 19.39 19.52 8.41
N GLU A 273 18.78 20.51 7.73
CA GLU A 273 17.95 21.53 8.39
C GLU A 273 16.62 20.95 8.84
N ALA A 274 16.09 21.45 9.96
CA ALA A 274 14.82 20.97 10.49
C ALA A 274 13.67 21.24 9.51
N LEU A 275 12.90 20.17 9.22
CA LEU A 275 11.67 20.29 8.46
C LEU A 275 10.54 20.77 9.37
N ARG A 276 9.83 21.81 8.93
CA ARG A 276 8.69 22.40 9.64
C ARG A 276 7.57 22.77 8.68
N LEU A 277 6.34 22.55 9.11
CA LEU A 277 5.16 23.20 8.55
C LEU A 277 4.92 24.53 9.29
N GLY A 278 4.62 25.59 8.55
CA GLY A 278 4.18 26.85 9.12
C GLY A 278 2.79 26.76 9.76
N GLU A 279 2.43 27.71 10.61
CA GLU A 279 1.13 27.71 11.33
C GLU A 279 -0.09 27.69 10.39
N ASP A 280 0.04 28.27 9.20
CA ASP A 280 -0.98 28.25 8.16
C ASP A 280 -1.14 26.89 7.48
N GLY A 281 -0.19 25.97 7.71
CA GLY A 281 -0.11 24.66 7.08
C GLY A 281 0.16 24.70 5.56
N ARG A 282 0.51 25.87 5.00
CA ARG A 282 0.81 26.08 3.57
C ARG A 282 2.12 26.82 3.35
N SER A 283 3.00 26.80 4.33
CA SER A 283 4.34 27.38 4.29
C SER A 283 5.32 26.53 5.10
N GLY A 284 6.60 26.87 5.06
CA GLY A 284 7.67 26.19 5.78
C GLY A 284 8.38 25.13 4.96
N SER A 285 9.56 24.71 5.46
CA SER A 285 10.47 23.83 4.72
C SER A 285 9.88 22.46 4.34
N ALA A 286 8.97 21.91 5.16
CA ALA A 286 8.29 20.66 4.85
C ALA A 286 7.26 20.84 3.72
N TYR A 287 6.53 21.95 3.71
CA TYR A 287 5.63 22.29 2.62
C TYR A 287 6.38 22.50 1.31
N GLU A 288 7.50 23.24 1.37
CA GLU A 288 8.35 23.48 0.19
C GLU A 288 8.95 22.18 -0.36
N LEU A 289 9.33 21.23 0.50
CA LEU A 289 9.82 19.92 0.10
C LEU A 289 8.72 19.11 -0.62
N LEU A 290 7.50 19.12 -0.11
CA LEU A 290 6.36 18.46 -0.77
C LEU A 290 6.06 19.10 -2.14
N MET A 291 6.00 20.44 -2.20
CA MET A 291 5.75 21.16 -3.44
C MET A 291 6.82 20.86 -4.49
N ARG A 292 8.09 20.80 -4.06
CA ARG A 292 9.19 20.41 -4.94
C ARG A 292 9.01 18.98 -5.47
N ALA A 293 8.64 18.02 -4.62
CA ALA A 293 8.39 16.64 -5.06
C ALA A 293 7.25 16.55 -6.09
N LEU A 294 6.19 17.34 -5.93
CA LEU A 294 5.10 17.45 -6.92
C LEU A 294 5.58 18.07 -8.24
N GLU A 295 6.36 19.15 -8.18
CA GLU A 295 6.92 19.81 -9.36
C GLU A 295 7.94 18.92 -10.09
N ASP A 296 8.77 18.18 -9.37
CA ASP A 296 9.73 17.23 -9.94
C ASP A 296 9.00 16.08 -10.65
N SER A 297 7.92 15.55 -10.06
CA SER A 297 7.05 14.55 -10.69
C SER A 297 6.42 15.06 -11.99
N ALA A 298 5.83 16.26 -11.96
CA ALA A 298 5.27 16.90 -13.16
C ALA A 298 6.35 17.16 -14.22
N THR A 299 7.55 17.55 -13.79
CA THR A 299 8.70 17.82 -14.66
C THR A 299 9.14 16.56 -15.39
N ASP A 300 9.30 15.44 -14.66
CA ASP A 300 9.67 14.15 -15.26
C ASP A 300 8.63 13.70 -16.29
N PHE A 301 7.35 13.75 -15.92
CA PHE A 301 6.26 13.42 -16.83
C PHE A 301 6.27 14.27 -18.11
N LEU A 302 6.38 15.60 -18.00
CA LEU A 302 6.37 16.49 -19.15
C LEU A 302 7.62 16.31 -20.04
N ARG A 303 8.77 15.95 -19.46
CA ARG A 303 9.97 15.57 -20.22
C ARG A 303 9.77 14.28 -20.99
N ARG A 304 9.23 13.23 -20.34
CA ARG A 304 8.90 11.95 -20.99
C ARG A 304 7.84 12.12 -22.09
N LEU A 305 6.82 12.94 -21.84
CA LEU A 305 5.80 13.28 -22.83
C LEU A 305 6.44 13.96 -24.06
N LYS A 306 7.31 14.95 -23.82
CA LYS A 306 8.05 15.65 -24.88
C LYS A 306 8.97 14.71 -25.67
N ALA A 307 9.59 13.74 -25.01
CA ALA A 307 10.44 12.72 -25.62
C ALA A 307 9.64 11.62 -26.36
N GLY A 308 8.33 11.54 -26.17
CA GLY A 308 7.48 10.50 -26.76
C GLY A 308 7.59 9.12 -26.08
N GLU A 309 8.09 9.09 -24.85
CA GLU A 309 8.31 7.88 -24.05
C GLU A 309 7.03 7.35 -23.38
N LEU A 310 6.00 8.19 -23.28
CA LEU A 310 4.72 7.81 -22.68
C LEU A 310 3.76 7.23 -23.74
N GLU A 311 2.82 6.40 -23.28
CA GLU A 311 1.72 5.92 -24.14
C GLU A 311 0.80 7.07 -24.57
N LEU A 312 0.65 8.10 -23.74
CA LEU A 312 -0.10 9.31 -24.06
C LEU A 312 0.54 10.05 -25.24
N LYS A 313 -0.21 10.18 -26.36
CA LYS A 313 0.28 10.78 -27.60
C LYS A 313 -0.31 12.18 -27.82
N CYS A 314 0.26 13.16 -27.14
CA CYS A 314 -0.07 14.57 -27.34
C CYS A 314 1.18 15.44 -27.16
N SER A 315 1.11 16.71 -27.56
CA SER A 315 2.17 17.67 -27.22
C SER A 315 2.05 18.14 -25.76
N VAL A 316 3.13 18.69 -25.21
CA VAL A 316 3.10 19.31 -23.87
C VAL A 316 2.05 20.42 -23.81
N ASP A 317 1.94 21.25 -24.87
CA ASP A 317 0.93 22.30 -24.94
C ASP A 317 -0.50 21.74 -24.94
N ASP A 318 -0.75 20.67 -25.69
CA ASP A 318 -2.07 20.03 -25.69
C ASP A 318 -2.41 19.41 -24.34
N TYR A 319 -1.42 18.82 -23.66
CA TYR A 319 -1.60 18.33 -22.30
C TYR A 319 -1.97 19.46 -21.33
N LEU A 320 -1.23 20.56 -21.34
CA LEU A 320 -1.48 21.70 -20.46
C LEU A 320 -2.83 22.38 -20.77
N ASP A 321 -3.22 22.42 -22.04
CA ASP A 321 -4.50 22.99 -22.49
C ASP A 321 -5.69 22.03 -22.30
N GLY A 322 -5.43 20.78 -21.89
CA GLY A 322 -6.46 19.74 -21.77
C GLY A 322 -7.01 19.25 -23.12
N ARG A 323 -6.25 19.37 -24.20
CA ARG A 323 -6.62 18.93 -25.55
C ARG A 323 -6.02 17.57 -25.91
N TYR A 324 -6.24 16.57 -25.06
CA TYR A 324 -5.78 15.21 -25.33
C TYR A 324 -6.88 14.21 -24.93
N THR A 325 -6.74 12.99 -25.44
CA THR A 325 -7.64 11.88 -25.11
C THR A 325 -6.82 10.78 -24.44
N GLU A 326 -7.17 10.40 -23.25
CA GLU A 326 -6.67 9.19 -22.62
C GLU A 326 -7.39 7.98 -23.23
N LEU A 327 -6.64 6.93 -23.52
CA LEU A 327 -7.24 5.64 -23.84
C LEU A 327 -7.86 5.10 -22.54
N ALA A 328 -9.18 5.04 -22.49
CA ALA A 328 -9.85 4.33 -21.43
C ALA A 328 -9.34 2.88 -21.42
N PRO A 329 -8.96 2.31 -20.26
CA PRO A 329 -8.63 0.90 -20.20
C PRO A 329 -9.79 0.08 -20.76
N ALA A 330 -9.48 -0.97 -21.53
CA ALA A 330 -10.51 -1.87 -22.05
C ALA A 330 -11.36 -2.38 -20.88
N PRO A 331 -12.69 -2.39 -21.00
CA PRO A 331 -13.52 -2.95 -19.95
C PRO A 331 -13.08 -4.41 -19.71
N PRO A 332 -13.02 -4.85 -18.45
CA PRO A 332 -12.65 -6.22 -18.15
C PRO A 332 -13.60 -7.18 -18.88
N PRO A 333 -13.11 -8.34 -19.34
CA PRO A 333 -13.97 -9.33 -19.95
C PRO A 333 -15.09 -9.75 -18.99
N PRO A 334 -16.30 -10.04 -19.48
CA PRO A 334 -17.40 -10.45 -18.60
C PRO A 334 -17.04 -11.76 -17.89
N LEU A 335 -17.46 -11.88 -16.63
CA LEU A 335 -17.30 -13.12 -15.88
C LEU A 335 -17.99 -14.28 -16.60
N PRO A 336 -17.41 -15.50 -16.58
CA PRO A 336 -18.10 -16.68 -17.01
C PRO A 336 -19.43 -16.85 -16.28
N PRO A 337 -20.50 -17.37 -16.95
CA PRO A 337 -21.81 -17.52 -16.31
C PRO A 337 -21.85 -18.45 -15.10
N ASP A 338 -20.83 -19.29 -14.95
CA ASP A 338 -20.63 -20.26 -13.89
C ASP A 338 -19.55 -19.88 -12.88
N ALA A 339 -19.09 -18.62 -12.93
CA ALA A 339 -18.14 -18.11 -11.95
C ALA A 339 -18.70 -18.30 -10.52
N PRO A 340 -17.91 -18.84 -9.59
CA PRO A 340 -18.36 -18.99 -8.22
C PRO A 340 -18.67 -17.62 -7.62
N PRO A 341 -19.64 -17.54 -6.69
CA PRO A 341 -19.90 -16.28 -6.00
C PRO A 341 -18.62 -15.81 -5.35
N LEU A 342 -18.29 -14.54 -5.60
CA LEU A 342 -17.12 -13.91 -5.02
C LEU A 342 -17.26 -13.91 -3.49
N PRO A 343 -16.16 -14.09 -2.74
CA PRO A 343 -16.21 -13.95 -1.29
C PRO A 343 -16.76 -12.55 -0.96
N ASN A 344 -17.49 -12.47 0.14
CA ASN A 344 -17.96 -11.18 0.62
C ASN A 344 -16.72 -10.35 1.01
N LEU A 345 -16.39 -9.36 0.20
CA LEU A 345 -15.24 -8.48 0.41
C LEU A 345 -15.54 -7.34 1.40
N GLY A 346 -16.60 -7.49 2.19
CA GLY A 346 -17.02 -6.50 3.17
C GLY A 346 -17.65 -5.25 2.55
N THR A 347 -17.64 -4.16 3.28
CA THR A 347 -18.24 -2.89 2.87
C THR A 347 -17.55 -2.19 1.71
N LEU A 348 -16.37 -2.66 1.29
CA LEU A 348 -15.69 -2.23 0.07
C LEU A 348 -16.27 -2.88 -1.20
N VAL A 349 -17.15 -3.86 -1.08
CA VAL A 349 -17.93 -4.34 -2.21
C VAL A 349 -18.87 -3.23 -2.64
N LEU A 350 -18.68 -2.74 -3.85
CA LEU A 350 -19.64 -1.84 -4.51
C LEU A 350 -21.02 -2.46 -4.40
N ARG A 351 -21.91 -1.83 -3.67
CA ARG A 351 -23.23 -2.35 -3.30
C ARG A 351 -24.07 -2.86 -4.47
N ASP A 352 -23.75 -2.47 -5.70
CA ASP A 352 -24.54 -2.77 -6.90
C ASP A 352 -23.68 -3.20 -8.11
N SER A 353 -22.38 -3.50 -7.93
CA SER A 353 -21.55 -4.02 -9.03
C SER A 353 -21.40 -5.53 -8.90
N PRO A 354 -21.66 -6.30 -9.96
CA PRO A 354 -21.32 -7.72 -10.01
C PRO A 354 -19.80 -7.94 -10.02
N PHE A 355 -19.01 -6.86 -10.05
CA PHE A 355 -17.56 -6.85 -10.03
C PHE A 355 -17.10 -6.24 -8.72
N PRO A 356 -16.50 -7.02 -7.79
CA PRO A 356 -15.82 -6.47 -6.66
C PRO A 356 -14.63 -5.69 -7.19
N PHE A 357 -14.58 -4.43 -7.04
CA PHE A 357 -13.47 -3.61 -7.45
C PHE A 357 -13.14 -3.60 -8.95
N VAL A 358 -13.95 -3.00 -9.75
CA VAL A 358 -13.43 -2.21 -10.85
C VAL A 358 -12.91 -0.96 -10.18
N GLU A 359 -11.60 -0.62 -10.35
CA GLU A 359 -11.22 0.78 -10.18
C GLU A 359 -12.28 1.58 -10.90
N PRO A 360 -12.90 2.59 -10.24
CA PRO A 360 -13.73 3.50 -11.00
C PRO A 360 -12.90 3.84 -12.23
N PRO A 361 -13.43 3.73 -13.46
CA PRO A 361 -12.66 4.03 -14.64
C PRO A 361 -12.00 5.35 -14.32
N MET A 362 -10.66 5.43 -14.42
CA MET A 362 -9.95 6.68 -14.16
C MET A 362 -10.71 7.69 -14.97
N LEU A 363 -11.52 8.51 -14.30
CA LEU A 363 -12.34 9.48 -14.99
C LEU A 363 -11.35 10.29 -15.79
N PRO A 364 -11.39 10.24 -17.13
CA PRO A 364 -10.42 10.94 -17.90
C PRO A 364 -10.49 12.39 -17.45
N VAL A 365 -9.41 12.90 -16.87
CA VAL A 365 -9.23 14.34 -16.62
C VAL A 365 -8.97 15.02 -17.97
N CYS A 366 -9.43 14.37 -19.04
CA CYS A 366 -9.41 14.85 -20.40
C CYS A 366 -10.20 16.13 -20.47
N GLY A 367 -9.58 17.19 -20.93
CA GLY A 367 -10.22 18.45 -21.19
C GLY A 367 -10.09 19.51 -20.10
N ASN A 368 -9.51 19.25 -18.93
CA ASN A 368 -9.23 20.29 -17.95
C ASN A 368 -7.98 21.08 -18.34
N ASN A 369 -8.18 22.38 -18.61
CA ASN A 369 -7.07 23.32 -18.82
C ASN A 369 -6.27 23.45 -17.51
N LYS A 370 -5.00 23.06 -17.55
CA LYS A 370 -4.11 23.04 -16.39
C LYS A 370 -3.32 24.34 -16.22
N ARG A 371 -3.31 25.23 -17.25
CA ARG A 371 -2.46 26.42 -17.27
C ARG A 371 -2.73 27.44 -16.16
N ALA A 372 -3.87 27.35 -15.51
CA ALA A 372 -4.17 28.21 -14.37
C ALA A 372 -3.32 27.89 -13.13
N TRP A 373 -2.86 26.64 -13.01
CA TRP A 373 -2.18 26.14 -11.82
C TRP A 373 -0.88 25.37 -12.11
N LEU A 374 -0.69 24.88 -13.34
CA LEU A 374 0.50 24.17 -13.79
C LEU A 374 1.11 24.89 -15.00
N SER A 375 2.36 25.29 -14.90
CA SER A 375 3.11 25.90 -16.00
C SER A 375 4.37 25.10 -16.31
N TRP A 376 4.88 25.28 -17.53
CA TRP A 376 6.09 24.65 -18.04
C TRP A 376 6.97 25.70 -18.73
N ASP A 377 8.20 25.88 -18.25
CA ASP A 377 9.15 26.85 -18.83
C ASP A 377 10.05 26.28 -19.94
N GLY A 378 9.87 25.00 -20.27
CA GLY A 378 10.70 24.24 -21.22
C GLY A 378 11.65 23.24 -20.57
N GLU A 379 11.90 23.38 -19.26
CA GLU A 379 12.79 22.54 -18.46
C GLU A 379 12.15 22.03 -17.16
N ARG A 380 11.35 22.89 -16.49
CA ARG A 380 10.68 22.56 -15.21
C ARG A 380 9.19 22.89 -15.25
N ALA A 381 8.45 22.08 -14.51
CA ALA A 381 7.07 22.36 -14.15
C ALA A 381 7.01 23.19 -12.86
N HIS A 382 6.01 24.08 -12.79
CA HIS A 382 5.73 24.90 -11.62
C HIS A 382 4.25 24.84 -11.28
N ILE A 383 3.95 24.64 -10.01
CA ILE A 383 2.59 24.50 -9.46
C ILE A 383 2.33 25.71 -8.57
N THR A 384 1.19 26.40 -8.75
CA THR A 384 0.85 27.63 -8.02
C THR A 384 0.70 27.41 -6.51
N GLY A 385 0.26 26.22 -6.10
CA GLY A 385 0.13 25.84 -4.71
C GLY A 385 -0.62 24.52 -4.52
N LEU A 386 -0.55 23.97 -3.32
CA LEU A 386 -1.16 22.68 -2.99
C LEU A 386 -2.70 22.72 -3.13
N ASP A 387 -3.33 23.81 -2.74
CA ASP A 387 -4.79 23.95 -2.81
C ASP A 387 -5.28 23.96 -4.27
N ASP A 388 -4.56 24.66 -5.17
CA ASP A 388 -4.87 24.64 -6.60
C ASP A 388 -4.65 23.25 -7.22
N TYR A 389 -3.56 22.58 -6.82
CA TYR A 389 -3.30 21.21 -7.24
C TYR A 389 -4.41 20.26 -6.80
N VAL A 390 -4.82 20.32 -5.54
CA VAL A 390 -5.89 19.49 -4.99
C VAL A 390 -7.21 19.72 -5.74
N LEU A 391 -7.61 20.97 -5.95
CA LEU A 391 -8.88 21.29 -6.59
C LEU A 391 -8.94 20.96 -8.08
N ASN A 392 -7.81 20.93 -8.78
CA ASN A 392 -7.78 20.81 -10.24
C ASN A 392 -7.19 19.50 -10.76
N HIS A 393 -6.31 18.85 -9.99
CA HIS A 393 -5.64 17.62 -10.44
C HIS A 393 -6.01 16.42 -9.57
N ARG A 394 -6.21 16.67 -8.28
CA ARG A 394 -6.33 15.63 -7.28
C ARG A 394 -7.47 15.92 -6.29
N ARG A 395 -8.69 15.63 -6.69
CA ARG A 395 -9.87 15.80 -5.83
C ARG A 395 -9.89 14.75 -4.71
N ARG A 396 -10.46 15.13 -3.56
CA ARG A 396 -10.66 14.16 -2.46
C ARG A 396 -11.68 13.10 -2.86
N MET A 397 -11.44 11.85 -2.42
CA MET A 397 -12.34 10.72 -2.64
C MET A 397 -12.96 10.18 -1.35
N LYS A 398 -12.36 10.47 -0.19
CA LYS A 398 -12.86 9.98 1.09
C LYS A 398 -13.59 11.09 1.84
N PRO A 399 -14.71 10.76 2.54
CA PRO A 399 -15.42 11.71 3.40
C PRO A 399 -14.58 12.07 4.63
N CYS A 400 -14.96 13.12 5.35
CA CYS A 400 -14.34 13.51 6.62
C CYS A 400 -15.09 12.89 7.80
N PRO A 401 -14.38 12.21 8.75
CA PRO A 401 -13.01 11.71 8.64
C PRO A 401 -12.90 10.52 7.70
N SER A 402 -11.68 10.21 7.24
CA SER A 402 -11.43 9.32 6.11
C SER A 402 -11.13 7.88 6.51
N PHE A 403 -10.46 7.67 7.64
CA PHE A 403 -9.96 6.39 8.12
C PHE A 403 -10.68 5.92 9.39
N ASP A 404 -10.60 6.64 10.50
CA ASP A 404 -11.41 6.36 11.68
C ASP A 404 -12.76 7.08 11.55
N LYS A 405 -13.73 6.46 10.87
CA LYS A 405 -15.02 7.08 10.61
C LYS A 405 -15.83 7.26 11.88
N LEU A 406 -16.59 8.37 11.97
CA LEU A 406 -17.44 8.68 13.13
C LEU A 406 -18.45 7.57 13.48
N GLY A 407 -18.87 6.78 12.49
CA GLY A 407 -19.72 5.61 12.69
C GLY A 407 -18.95 4.35 13.12
N ALA A 408 -17.62 4.40 13.19
CA ALA A 408 -16.76 3.24 13.35
C ALA A 408 -17.10 2.13 12.35
N ASP A 409 -17.22 2.46 11.07
CA ASP A 409 -17.68 1.55 10.00
C ASP A 409 -16.73 1.49 8.79
N SER A 410 -15.49 1.94 8.95
CA SER A 410 -14.44 1.81 7.93
C SER A 410 -13.73 0.44 8.02
N GLY A 411 -12.94 0.13 6.98
CA GLY A 411 -12.06 -1.02 7.00
C GLY A 411 -11.00 -0.93 8.09
N GLU A 412 -10.50 0.27 8.33
CA GLU A 412 -9.50 0.54 9.37
C GLU A 412 -10.11 0.39 10.77
N ASN A 413 -11.37 0.83 10.99
CA ASN A 413 -12.08 0.54 12.24
C ASN A 413 -12.22 -0.97 12.47
N GLN A 414 -12.40 -1.75 11.39
CA GLN A 414 -12.49 -3.20 11.48
C GLN A 414 -11.13 -3.84 11.72
N GLU A 415 -10.04 -3.34 11.13
CA GLU A 415 -8.67 -3.84 11.35
C GLU A 415 -8.27 -3.76 12.83
N PHE A 416 -8.63 -2.65 13.50
CA PHE A 416 -8.34 -2.44 14.91
C PHE A 416 -9.41 -2.96 15.86
N GLY A 417 -10.45 -3.63 15.37
CA GLY A 417 -11.41 -4.34 16.19
C GLY A 417 -10.77 -5.43 17.06
N SER A 418 -11.57 -6.05 17.90
CA SER A 418 -11.17 -7.19 18.74
C SER A 418 -11.92 -8.47 18.31
N PRO A 419 -11.58 -9.64 18.83
CA PRO A 419 -12.35 -10.85 18.61
C PRO A 419 -13.83 -10.73 19.02
N GLU A 420 -14.13 -9.87 20.01
CA GLU A 420 -15.46 -9.65 20.58
C GLU A 420 -16.20 -8.47 19.94
N GLN A 421 -15.46 -7.46 19.44
CA GLN A 421 -16.01 -6.24 18.85
C GLN A 421 -15.38 -6.00 17.49
N ASP A 422 -16.11 -6.26 16.41
CA ASP A 422 -15.60 -6.25 15.03
C ASP A 422 -15.09 -4.88 14.58
N PHE A 423 -15.74 -3.79 14.99
CA PHE A 423 -15.39 -2.42 14.62
C PHE A 423 -15.16 -1.55 15.86
N MET A 424 -14.03 -0.84 15.91
CA MET A 424 -13.65 0.04 17.01
C MET A 424 -13.04 1.34 16.48
N HIS A 425 -13.25 2.43 17.21
CA HIS A 425 -12.42 3.62 17.05
C HIS A 425 -11.00 3.34 17.53
N PHE A 426 -10.02 3.96 16.86
CA PHE A 426 -8.61 3.72 17.16
C PHE A 426 -7.77 4.99 17.21
N SER A 427 -8.26 6.13 16.69
CA SER A 427 -7.51 7.38 16.62
C SER A 427 -7.77 8.25 17.87
N GLU A 428 -6.75 8.35 18.74
CA GLU A 428 -6.78 9.31 19.83
C GLU A 428 -6.88 10.76 19.35
N GLU A 429 -6.24 11.07 18.21
CA GLU A 429 -6.23 12.44 17.68
C GLU A 429 -7.61 12.83 17.16
N LEU A 430 -8.34 11.92 16.52
CA LEU A 430 -9.73 12.17 16.15
C LEU A 430 -10.62 12.35 17.39
N ALA A 431 -10.44 11.52 18.41
CA ALA A 431 -11.16 11.69 19.68
C ALA A 431 -10.91 13.07 20.32
N LYS A 432 -9.66 13.53 20.34
CA LYS A 432 -9.28 14.87 20.82
C LYS A 432 -9.93 15.99 19.98
N ALA A 433 -9.99 15.81 18.64
CA ALA A 433 -10.63 16.79 17.75
C ALA A 433 -12.14 16.88 17.98
N VAL A 434 -12.83 15.72 18.09
CA VAL A 434 -14.28 15.67 18.41
C VAL A 434 -14.55 16.32 19.76
N ASN A 435 -13.75 16.01 20.78
CA ASN A 435 -13.92 16.59 22.12
C ASN A 435 -13.71 18.11 22.13
N ALA A 436 -12.77 18.64 21.33
CA ALA A 436 -12.55 20.07 21.21
C ALA A 436 -13.77 20.81 20.61
N LEU A 437 -14.51 20.14 19.73
CA LEU A 437 -15.67 20.69 19.05
C LEU A 437 -17.01 20.48 19.82
N ALA A 438 -17.03 19.62 20.84
CA ALA A 438 -18.25 19.21 21.52
C ALA A 438 -19.04 20.38 22.17
N GLY A 439 -18.36 21.43 22.58
CA GLY A 439 -19.00 22.64 23.13
C GLY A 439 -19.76 23.47 22.10
N GLU A 440 -19.27 23.53 20.87
CA GLU A 440 -19.86 24.28 19.75
C GLU A 440 -20.87 23.41 18.96
N TRP A 441 -20.59 22.10 18.85
CA TRP A 441 -21.37 21.13 18.06
C TRP A 441 -21.94 20.01 18.94
N PRO A 442 -22.73 20.30 20.01
CA PRO A 442 -23.16 19.28 20.96
C PRO A 442 -24.06 18.20 20.35
N ALA A 443 -24.86 18.54 19.32
CA ALA A 443 -25.76 17.58 18.68
C ALA A 443 -24.98 16.57 17.80
N ASP A 444 -23.97 17.04 17.08
CA ASP A 444 -23.14 16.20 16.21
C ASP A 444 -22.17 15.31 17.02
N CYS A 445 -21.67 15.82 18.15
CA CYS A 445 -20.79 15.09 19.06
C CYS A 445 -21.54 14.20 20.05
N ALA A 446 -22.89 14.23 20.08
CA ALA A 446 -23.68 13.43 21.02
C ALA A 446 -23.41 11.93 20.86
N GLY A 447 -22.95 11.31 21.93
CA GLY A 447 -22.59 9.88 21.97
C GLY A 447 -21.20 9.54 21.40
N LEU A 448 -20.61 10.37 20.53
CA LEU A 448 -19.28 10.12 19.96
C LEU A 448 -18.20 10.11 21.04
N THR A 449 -18.17 11.13 21.89
CA THR A 449 -17.19 11.22 22.99
C THR A 449 -17.18 9.97 23.87
N GLU A 450 -18.36 9.47 24.25
CA GLU A 450 -18.47 8.26 25.07
C GLU A 450 -18.06 7.01 24.27
N ARG A 451 -18.41 6.92 22.98
CA ARG A 451 -18.01 5.81 22.12
C ARG A 451 -16.49 5.76 21.98
N PHE A 452 -15.82 6.89 21.65
CA PHE A 452 -14.36 6.97 21.62
C PHE A 452 -13.75 6.56 22.96
N ARG A 453 -14.30 7.08 24.07
CA ARG A 453 -13.79 6.74 25.41
C ARG A 453 -13.85 5.23 25.70
N LEU A 454 -14.93 4.56 25.28
CA LEU A 454 -15.09 3.12 25.46
C LEU A 454 -14.13 2.33 24.59
N ASP A 455 -14.10 2.61 23.28
CA ASP A 455 -13.27 1.89 22.34
C ASP A 455 -11.76 2.08 22.65
N LEU A 456 -11.32 3.32 22.93
CA LEU A 456 -9.94 3.64 23.30
C LEU A 456 -9.53 3.16 24.69
N SER A 457 -10.46 2.61 25.49
CA SER A 457 -10.13 1.98 26.78
C SER A 457 -9.81 0.50 26.69
N ASP A 458 -9.90 -0.11 25.50
CA ASP A 458 -9.47 -1.49 25.29
C ASP A 458 -7.95 -1.61 25.55
N PRO A 459 -7.51 -2.45 26.50
CA PRO A 459 -6.10 -2.53 26.88
C PRO A 459 -5.18 -3.05 25.78
N GLU A 460 -5.72 -3.76 24.78
CA GLU A 460 -4.94 -4.31 23.67
C GLU A 460 -4.94 -3.42 22.43
N LEU A 461 -5.76 -2.36 22.38
CA LEU A 461 -5.88 -1.50 21.21
C LEU A 461 -4.56 -0.81 20.87
N ASP A 462 -3.90 -0.21 21.87
CA ASP A 462 -2.61 0.47 21.68
C ASP A 462 -1.57 -0.49 21.10
N ASN A 463 -1.56 -1.75 21.57
CA ASN A 463 -0.66 -2.77 21.04
C ASN A 463 -1.01 -3.14 19.59
N ARG A 464 -2.31 -3.31 19.25
CA ARG A 464 -2.74 -3.57 17.88
C ARG A 464 -2.33 -2.46 16.92
N VAL A 465 -2.51 -1.20 17.32
CA VAL A 465 -2.13 -0.03 16.51
C VAL A 465 -0.61 0.06 16.36
N ARG A 466 0.13 -0.03 17.46
CA ARG A 466 1.58 0.10 17.49
C ARG A 466 2.31 -0.97 16.66
N LEU A 467 1.79 -2.20 16.63
CA LEU A 467 2.45 -3.31 15.92
C LEU A 467 2.35 -3.19 14.39
N ILE A 468 1.46 -2.38 13.86
CA ILE A 468 1.37 -2.10 12.42
C ILE A 468 1.66 -0.62 12.08
N ASP A 469 2.27 0.11 13.01
CA ASP A 469 2.80 1.45 12.74
C ASP A 469 4.32 1.36 12.50
N PRO A 470 4.81 1.61 11.26
CA PRO A 470 6.22 1.52 10.93
C PRO A 470 7.08 2.52 11.70
N TYR A 471 6.55 3.69 12.09
CA TYR A 471 7.31 4.68 12.86
C TYR A 471 7.74 4.17 14.24
N THR A 472 7.05 3.20 14.80
CA THR A 472 7.46 2.49 16.02
C THR A 472 8.82 1.78 15.85
N PHE A 473 9.15 1.36 14.62
CA PHE A 473 10.28 0.46 14.37
C PHE A 473 11.42 1.08 13.56
N ILE A 474 11.20 2.18 12.83
CA ILE A 474 12.24 2.86 12.05
C ILE A 474 13.38 3.29 12.98
N GLY A 475 14.61 2.88 12.65
CA GLY A 475 15.81 3.15 13.45
C GLY A 475 15.90 2.33 14.75
N SER A 476 14.96 1.42 15.02
CA SER A 476 14.99 0.55 16.21
C SER A 476 16.15 -0.44 16.15
N THR A 477 16.93 -0.53 17.23
CA THR A 477 18.00 -1.52 17.38
C THR A 477 17.48 -2.93 17.64
N GLY A 478 16.19 -3.10 17.93
CA GLY A 478 15.53 -4.39 18.13
C GLY A 478 15.12 -5.08 16.83
N SER A 479 15.23 -4.40 15.68
CA SER A 479 14.87 -4.91 14.36
C SER A 479 16.06 -5.01 13.44
N ARG A 480 16.07 -6.04 12.60
CA ARG A 480 16.95 -6.12 11.42
C ARG A 480 16.24 -5.42 10.26
N GLN A 481 16.60 -4.17 10.01
CA GLN A 481 15.97 -3.36 8.97
C GLN A 481 16.55 -3.69 7.59
N ALA A 482 15.71 -3.56 6.55
CA ALA A 482 16.14 -3.75 5.16
C ALA A 482 17.25 -2.77 4.77
N ALA A 483 18.08 -3.16 3.80
CA ALA A 483 19.16 -2.31 3.30
C ALA A 483 18.65 -1.21 2.35
N HIS A 484 17.59 -1.48 1.57
CA HIS A 484 17.12 -0.61 0.49
C HIS A 484 15.60 -0.46 0.53
N TYR A 485 15.13 0.78 0.34
CA TYR A 485 13.72 1.13 0.28
C TYR A 485 13.43 1.92 -0.99
N ARG A 486 12.48 1.46 -1.79
CA ARG A 486 11.97 2.23 -2.93
C ARG A 486 10.50 2.53 -2.70
N ILE A 487 10.15 3.81 -2.63
CA ILE A 487 8.81 4.29 -2.36
C ILE A 487 8.29 5.06 -3.58
N ARG A 488 7.15 4.65 -4.09
CA ARG A 488 6.47 5.33 -5.20
C ARG A 488 5.02 5.61 -4.84
N VAL A 489 4.59 6.83 -5.06
CA VAL A 489 3.22 7.28 -4.77
C VAL A 489 2.67 7.98 -6.00
N GLY A 490 1.47 7.61 -6.40
CA GLY A 490 0.80 8.29 -7.51
C GLY A 490 0.49 9.75 -7.16
N ALA A 491 0.84 10.68 -8.04
CA ALA A 491 0.51 12.09 -7.83
C ALA A 491 -1.01 12.36 -7.88
N ARG A 492 -1.81 11.43 -8.40
CA ARG A 492 -3.28 11.47 -8.36
C ARG A 492 -3.88 10.52 -7.30
N ASP A 493 -3.08 10.07 -6.35
CA ASP A 493 -3.58 9.24 -5.26
C ASP A 493 -4.59 9.99 -4.37
N ALA A 494 -5.85 9.48 -4.23
CA ALA A 494 -6.94 10.01 -3.40
C ALA A 494 -7.21 9.21 -2.15
N ASP A 495 -6.61 8.05 -2.03
CA ASP A 495 -6.83 7.18 -0.88
C ASP A 495 -5.93 7.56 0.28
N THR A 496 -4.77 8.18 -0.02
CA THR A 496 -3.87 8.74 0.99
C THR A 496 -3.34 10.12 0.59
N ALA A 497 -2.83 10.87 1.55
CA ALA A 497 -2.15 12.14 1.29
C ALA A 497 -0.69 11.90 0.89
N SER A 498 -0.23 12.54 -0.20
CA SER A 498 1.16 12.37 -0.69
C SER A 498 2.22 12.69 0.36
N ILE A 499 1.88 13.53 1.36
CA ILE A 499 2.77 13.84 2.49
C ILE A 499 3.11 12.60 3.34
N ILE A 500 2.25 11.58 3.39
CA ILE A 500 2.51 10.34 4.13
C ILE A 500 3.72 9.60 3.55
N GLY A 501 3.73 9.38 2.23
CA GLY A 501 4.88 8.75 1.56
C GLY A 501 6.17 9.55 1.68
N LEU A 502 6.08 10.88 1.60
CA LEU A 502 7.23 11.77 1.79
C LEU A 502 7.75 11.70 3.24
N THR A 503 6.86 11.73 4.23
CA THR A 503 7.22 11.63 5.65
C THR A 503 7.90 10.30 5.95
N LEU A 504 7.39 9.20 5.39
CA LEU A 504 8.03 7.88 5.48
C LEU A 504 9.44 7.90 4.92
N ALA A 505 9.61 8.42 3.70
CA ALA A 505 10.91 8.48 3.04
C ALA A 505 11.93 9.29 3.86
N VAL A 506 11.53 10.48 4.33
CA VAL A 506 12.39 11.32 5.16
C VAL A 506 12.74 10.64 6.49
N SER A 507 11.78 9.94 7.11
CA SER A 507 12.01 9.22 8.37
C SER A 507 13.04 8.10 8.21
N LEU A 508 12.95 7.33 7.12
CA LEU A 508 13.92 6.29 6.78
C LEU A 508 15.31 6.88 6.51
N GLN A 509 15.38 7.98 5.73
CA GLN A 509 16.64 8.68 5.44
C GLN A 509 17.26 9.28 6.70
N ASN A 510 16.46 9.83 7.61
CA ASN A 510 16.95 10.35 8.90
C ASN A 510 17.46 9.23 9.82
N ALA A 511 16.96 8.01 9.66
CA ALA A 511 17.49 6.82 10.30
C ALA A 511 18.76 6.25 9.62
N GLY A 512 19.22 6.87 8.52
CA GLY A 512 20.41 6.46 7.76
C GLY A 512 20.17 5.28 6.81
N LEU A 513 18.91 5.03 6.43
CA LEU A 513 18.53 3.94 5.53
C LEU A 513 18.50 4.43 4.08
N ASP A 514 18.98 3.59 3.15
CA ASP A 514 18.99 3.89 1.72
C ASP A 514 17.57 3.91 1.18
N THR A 515 17.11 5.09 0.78
CA THR A 515 15.70 5.32 0.42
C THR A 515 15.59 6.14 -0.86
N ASP A 516 14.98 5.54 -1.88
CA ASP A 516 14.60 6.16 -3.14
C ASP A 516 13.10 6.46 -3.13
N TYR A 517 12.73 7.75 -3.20
CA TYR A 517 11.35 8.22 -3.17
C TYR A 517 11.01 9.05 -4.40
N ALA A 518 9.85 8.77 -5.02
CA ALA A 518 9.29 9.65 -6.04
C ALA A 518 7.76 9.63 -6.01
N LEU A 519 7.17 10.76 -6.39
CA LEU A 519 5.80 10.85 -6.86
C LEU A 519 5.77 10.56 -8.36
N VAL A 520 4.76 9.83 -8.83
CA VAL A 520 4.59 9.51 -10.25
C VAL A 520 3.35 10.22 -10.79
N TRP A 521 3.58 11.15 -11.73
CA TRP A 521 2.54 12.04 -12.24
C TRP A 521 1.45 11.29 -12.99
N ASP A 522 0.22 11.78 -12.87
CA ASP A 522 -1.02 11.22 -13.47
C ASP A 522 -1.39 9.79 -13.05
N ILE A 523 -0.67 9.19 -12.12
CA ILE A 523 -1.02 7.87 -11.58
C ILE A 523 -1.91 8.03 -10.33
N PRO A 524 -3.03 7.30 -10.25
CA PRO A 524 -3.90 7.28 -9.06
C PRO A 524 -3.33 6.38 -7.95
N HIS A 525 -4.16 5.98 -7.00
CA HIS A 525 -3.84 4.98 -5.96
C HIS A 525 -3.62 3.60 -6.60
N ALA A 526 -2.39 3.29 -6.97
CA ALA A 526 -2.00 2.08 -7.68
C ALA A 526 -0.50 1.81 -7.48
N GLU A 527 0.01 0.79 -8.16
CA GLU A 527 1.45 0.62 -8.35
C GLU A 527 1.98 1.71 -9.29
N ALA A 528 2.37 2.80 -8.66
CA ALA A 528 2.79 4.02 -9.36
C ALA A 528 4.23 3.85 -9.87
N ASP A 529 4.38 3.34 -11.09
CA ASP A 529 5.69 3.13 -11.71
C ASP A 529 5.65 3.33 -13.23
N TYR A 530 6.79 3.62 -13.83
CA TYR A 530 6.94 3.50 -15.27
C TYR A 530 7.42 2.08 -15.61
N PRO A 531 7.05 1.54 -16.79
CA PRO A 531 7.35 0.16 -17.15
C PRO A 531 8.85 -0.19 -17.00
N GLY A 532 9.14 -1.22 -16.22
CA GLY A 532 10.48 -1.77 -16.02
C GLY A 532 11.33 -1.10 -14.94
N GLU A 533 10.97 0.07 -14.42
CA GLU A 533 11.80 0.79 -13.44
C GLU A 533 12.03 0.01 -12.14
N VAL A 534 11.03 -0.71 -11.64
CA VAL A 534 11.20 -1.56 -10.45
C VAL A 534 12.22 -2.67 -10.69
N CYS A 535 12.18 -3.30 -11.87
CA CYS A 535 13.14 -4.34 -12.22
C CYS A 535 14.56 -3.78 -12.37
N ASP A 536 14.71 -2.61 -13.00
CA ASP A 536 16.00 -1.92 -13.13
C ASP A 536 16.57 -1.54 -11.74
N TRP A 537 15.71 -1.08 -10.82
CA TRP A 537 16.10 -0.83 -9.44
C TRP A 537 16.57 -2.12 -8.74
N ILE A 538 15.81 -3.22 -8.83
CA ILE A 538 16.22 -4.52 -8.25
C ILE A 538 17.56 -4.95 -8.81
N GLU A 539 17.79 -4.83 -10.13
CA GLU A 539 19.07 -5.16 -10.77
C GLU A 539 20.22 -4.28 -10.28
N SER A 540 19.96 -3.04 -9.88
CA SER A 540 20.98 -2.11 -9.40
C SER A 540 21.46 -2.40 -7.98
N ILE A 541 20.62 -3.02 -7.15
CA ILE A 541 20.92 -3.36 -5.75
C ILE A 541 21.32 -4.83 -5.54
N CYS A 542 21.13 -5.69 -6.56
CA CYS A 542 21.44 -7.12 -6.57
C CYS A 542 22.54 -7.44 -7.58
#